data_1f12f51d4ad93203be05e5e5b24dbe17
#
_entry.id   1f12f51d4ad93203be05e5e5b24dbe17
#
_cell.length_a   1.000
_cell.length_b   1.000
_cell.length_c   1.000
_cell.angle_alpha   90.00
_cell.angle_beta   90.00
_cell.angle_gamma   90.00
#
_symmetry.space_group_name_H-M   'P 1'
#
loop_
_entity.id
_entity.type
_entity.pdbx_description
1 polymer ?
#
loop_
_entity_poly.entity_id
_entity_poly.type
_entity_poly.pdbx_seq_one_letter_code
_entity_poly.pdbx_strand_id
1 'polypeptide(L)' 'MDKLKAVISLMAKSAIEENKTEEFLETMKALKIRLFSKMIIGEISKADAENLRNCIEESERSVKNAVNEYCNSHV' A
#
# COMPACT_ATOMS: atom_id res chain seq x y z
N MET A 1 -0.61 -6.16 13.97
CA MET A 1 -1.24 -6.13 12.61
C MET A 1 -2.03 -4.86 12.38
N ASP A 2 -2.89 -4.48 13.31
CA ASP A 2 -3.73 -3.27 13.13
C ASP A 2 -2.92 -1.99 13.04
N LYS A 3 -1.82 -1.90 13.80
CA LYS A 3 -0.93 -0.74 13.74
C LYS A 3 -0.29 -0.57 12.37
N LEU A 4 0.13 -1.67 11.75
CA LEU A 4 0.74 -1.64 10.42
C LEU A 4 -0.27 -1.23 9.36
N LYS A 5 -1.49 -1.74 9.45
CA LYS A 5 -2.58 -1.34 8.54
C LYS A 5 -2.88 0.16 8.66
N ALA A 6 -2.90 0.68 9.89
CA ALA A 6 -3.11 2.10 10.13
C ALA A 6 -1.99 2.94 9.52
N VAL A 7 -0.74 2.50 9.67
CA VAL A 7 0.42 3.18 9.08
C VAL A 7 0.31 3.22 7.56
N ILE A 8 -0.04 2.10 6.93
CA ILE A 8 -0.20 2.02 5.48
C ILE A 8 -1.29 2.99 5.01
N SER A 9 -2.42 3.03 5.70
CA SER A 9 -3.52 3.94 5.37
C SER A 9 -3.12 5.40 5.50
N LEU A 10 -2.37 5.75 6.55
CA LEU A 10 -1.86 7.10 6.76
C LEU A 10 -0.86 7.48 5.68
N MET A 11 0.02 6.56 5.29
CA MET A 11 0.98 6.79 4.22
C MET A 11 0.27 7.05 2.89
N ALA A 12 -0.79 6.29 2.59
CA ALA A 12 -1.57 6.49 1.37
C ALA A 12 -2.21 7.87 1.35
N LYS A 13 -2.82 8.27 2.45
CA LYS A 13 -3.47 9.58 2.57
C LYS A 13 -2.46 10.71 2.42
N SER A 14 -1.33 10.60 3.10
CA SER A 14 -0.24 11.58 3.03
C SER A 14 0.32 11.68 1.61
N ALA A 15 0.48 10.55 0.92
CA ALA A 15 0.97 10.53 -0.45
C ALA A 15 0.04 11.27 -1.40
N ILE A 16 -1.26 11.13 -1.22
CA ILE A 16 -2.25 11.84 -2.02
C ILE A 16 -2.17 13.34 -1.75
N GLU A 17 -2.14 13.73 -0.48
CA GLU A 17 -2.10 15.14 -0.07
C GLU A 17 -0.82 15.85 -0.51
N GLU A 18 0.31 15.15 -0.44
CA GLU A 18 1.63 15.73 -0.77
C GLU A 18 2.07 15.48 -2.21
N ASN A 19 1.23 14.83 -3.01
CA ASN A 19 1.52 14.50 -4.41
C ASN A 19 2.77 13.62 -4.58
N LYS A 20 2.91 12.63 -3.69
CA LYS A 20 4.02 11.67 -3.68
C LYS A 20 3.53 10.26 -3.97
N THR A 21 2.59 10.14 -4.90
CA THR A 21 1.92 8.87 -5.19
C THR A 21 2.86 7.83 -5.80
N GLU A 22 3.80 8.24 -6.65
CA GLU A 22 4.77 7.32 -7.26
C GLU A 22 5.68 6.70 -6.20
N GLU A 23 6.19 7.51 -5.27
CA GLU A 23 7.02 7.04 -4.16
C GLU A 23 6.25 6.05 -3.29
N PHE A 24 4.98 6.34 -3.03
CA PHE A 24 4.11 5.46 -2.27
C PHE A 24 3.96 4.10 -2.96
N LEU A 25 3.68 4.10 -4.25
CA LEU A 25 3.48 2.86 -5.01
C LEU A 25 4.76 2.02 -5.05
N GLU A 26 5.92 2.64 -5.18
CA GLU A 26 7.21 1.94 -5.12
C GLU A 26 7.46 1.34 -3.74
N THR A 27 7.15 2.08 -2.69
CA THR A 27 7.27 1.61 -1.31
C THR A 27 6.36 0.40 -1.07
N MET A 28 5.14 0.44 -1.55
CA MET A 28 4.18 -0.67 -1.42
C MET A 28 4.66 -1.91 -2.17
N LYS A 29 5.26 -1.72 -3.33
CA LYS A 29 5.85 -2.82 -4.10
C LYS A 29 6.95 -3.52 -3.30
N ALA A 30 7.84 -2.73 -2.71
CA ALA A 30 8.92 -3.25 -1.87
C ALA A 30 8.37 -3.97 -0.64
N LEU A 31 7.33 -3.44 -0.02
CA LEU A 31 6.67 -4.07 1.13
C LEU A 31 6.07 -5.42 0.76
N LYS A 32 5.44 -5.55 -0.40
CA LYS A 32 4.86 -6.82 -0.84
C LYS A 32 5.94 -7.89 -1.03
N ILE A 33 7.08 -7.53 -1.59
CA ILE A 33 8.22 -8.44 -1.76
C ILE A 33 8.76 -8.88 -0.40
N ARG A 34 8.92 -7.95 0.52
CA ARG A 34 9.40 -8.22 1.87
C ARG A 34 8.46 -9.13 2.63
N LEU A 35 7.17 -8.89 2.52
CA LEU A 35 6.12 -9.68 3.12
C LEU A 35 6.16 -11.12 2.63
N PHE A 36 6.32 -11.30 1.34
CA PHE A 36 6.43 -12.62 0.71
C PHE A 36 7.66 -13.36 1.23
N SER A 37 8.80 -12.68 1.30
CA SER A 37 10.04 -13.26 1.84
C SER A 37 9.88 -13.72 3.29
N LYS A 38 9.24 -12.91 4.13
CA LYS A 38 8.99 -13.24 5.53
C LYS A 38 8.05 -14.44 5.67
N MET A 39 7.08 -14.55 4.78
CA MET A 39 6.17 -15.69 4.76
C MET A 39 6.93 -16.98 4.43
N ILE A 40 7.82 -16.94 3.43
CA ILE A 40 8.58 -18.12 3.00
C ILE A 40 9.50 -18.62 4.12
N ILE A 41 10.18 -17.73 4.83
CA ILE A 41 11.07 -18.12 5.92
C ILE A 41 10.35 -18.41 7.25
N GLY A 42 9.03 -18.27 7.27
CA GLY A 42 8.20 -18.62 8.41
C GLY A 42 8.12 -17.59 9.52
N GLU A 43 8.55 -16.35 9.29
CA GLU A 43 8.44 -15.28 10.27
C GLU A 43 7.02 -14.74 10.42
N ILE A 44 6.20 -14.92 9.41
CA ILE A 44 4.80 -14.48 9.41
C ILE A 44 3.93 -15.60 8.85
N SER A 45 2.74 -15.78 9.40
CA SER A 45 1.81 -16.80 8.91
C SER A 45 1.27 -16.41 7.53
N LYS A 46 0.84 -17.41 6.77
CA LYS A 46 0.23 -17.18 5.46
C LYS A 46 -1.02 -16.30 5.57
N ALA A 47 -1.85 -16.55 6.59
CA ALA A 47 -3.06 -15.75 6.80
C ALA A 47 -2.74 -14.28 7.07
N ASP A 48 -1.75 -14.02 7.92
CA ASP A 48 -1.33 -12.65 8.23
C ASP A 48 -0.71 -11.97 7.01
N ALA A 49 0.10 -12.71 6.24
CA ALA A 49 0.69 -12.20 5.02
C ALA A 49 -0.39 -11.80 4.00
N GLU A 50 -1.41 -12.62 3.83
CA GLU A 50 -2.52 -12.32 2.92
C GLU A 50 -3.32 -11.10 3.39
N ASN A 51 -3.56 -10.98 4.68
CA ASN A 51 -4.27 -9.82 5.24
C ASN A 51 -3.52 -8.52 4.98
N LEU A 52 -2.23 -8.51 5.23
CA LEU A 52 -1.39 -7.34 4.98
C LEU A 52 -1.31 -7.01 3.49
N ARG A 53 -1.15 -8.03 2.67
CA ARG A 53 -1.12 -7.86 1.22
C ARG A 53 -2.40 -7.23 0.71
N ASN A 54 -3.56 -7.71 1.18
CA ASN A 54 -4.85 -7.14 0.80
C ASN A 54 -4.96 -5.67 1.20
N CYS A 55 -4.49 -5.33 2.41
CA CYS A 55 -4.47 -3.95 2.87
C CYS A 55 -3.59 -3.07 1.96
N ILE A 56 -2.42 -3.56 1.59
CA ILE A 56 -1.50 -2.86 0.70
C ILE A 56 -2.15 -2.64 -0.67
N GLU A 57 -2.78 -3.69 -1.23
CA GLU A 57 -3.43 -3.60 -2.54
C GLU A 57 -4.61 -2.63 -2.54
N GLU A 58 -5.40 -2.60 -1.47
CA GLU A 58 -6.49 -1.63 -1.32
C GLU A 58 -5.96 -0.21 -1.27
N SER A 59 -4.88 0.02 -0.54
CA SER A 59 -4.25 1.33 -0.44
C SER A 59 -3.67 1.78 -1.78
N GLU A 60 -3.02 0.87 -2.51
CA GLU A 60 -2.52 1.14 -3.86
C GLU A 60 -3.66 1.52 -4.80
N ARG A 61 -4.78 0.82 -4.72
CA ARG A 61 -5.96 1.10 -5.55
C ARG A 61 -6.53 2.47 -5.24
N SER A 62 -6.65 2.82 -3.96
CA SER A 62 -7.14 4.13 -3.53
C SER A 62 -6.27 5.25 -4.06
N VAL A 63 -4.95 5.10 -3.99
CA VAL A 63 -4.00 6.08 -4.51
C VAL A 63 -4.11 6.21 -6.02
N LYS A 64 -4.19 5.10 -6.74
CA LYS A 64 -4.34 5.10 -8.20
C LYS A 64 -5.65 5.78 -8.62
N ASN A 65 -6.74 5.52 -7.91
CA ASN A 65 -8.03 6.14 -8.19
C ASN A 65 -7.98 7.65 -7.97
N ALA A 66 -7.33 8.10 -6.90
CA ALA A 66 -7.16 9.52 -6.62
C ALA A 66 -6.37 10.23 -7.73
N VAL A 67 -5.31 9.59 -8.23
CA VAL A 67 -4.52 10.13 -9.35
C VAL A 67 -5.37 10.21 -10.60
N ASN A 68 -6.15 9.19 -10.92
CA ASN A 68 -7.03 9.18 -12.09
C ASN A 68 -8.09 10.27 -12.01
N GLU A 69 -8.70 10.45 -10.83
CA GLU A 69 -9.68 11.51 -10.62
C GLU A 69 -9.06 12.90 -10.83
N TYR A 70 -7.86 13.11 -10.32
CA TYR A 70 -7.14 14.36 -10.48
C TYR A 70 -6.86 14.63 -11.96
N CYS A 71 -6.36 13.64 -12.69
CA CYS A 71 -6.11 13.77 -14.13
C CYS A 71 -7.38 14.06 -14.91
N ASN A 72 -8.47 13.39 -14.58
CA ASN A 72 -9.77 13.60 -15.25
C ASN A 72 -10.34 14.99 -14.97
N SER A 73 -10.11 15.52 -13.78
CA SER A 73 -10.60 16.84 -13.38
C SER A 73 -9.84 17.99 -14.05
N HIS A 74 -8.62 17.73 -14.53
CA HIS A 74 -7.73 18.74 -15.11
C HIS A 74 -7.64 18.68 -16.64
N VAL A 75 -8.40 17.79 -17.24
CA VAL A 75 -8.52 17.68 -18.72
C VAL A 75 -9.70 18.51 -19.28
#